data_1c2b082934ac11e5bea0604516cc5dc5
#
_entry.id   1c2b082934ac11e5bea0604516cc5dc5
#
_cell.length_a   1.000
_cell.length_b   1.000
_cell.length_c   1.000
_cell.angle_alpha   90.00
_cell.angle_beta   90.00
_cell.angle_gamma   90.00
#
_symmetry.space_group_name_H-M   'P 1'
#
loop_
_entity.id
_entity.type
_entity.pdbx_description
1 polymer ?
#
loop_
_entity_poly.entity_id
_entity_poly.type
_entity_poly.pdbx_seq_one_letter_code
_entity_poly.pdbx_strand_id
1 'polypeptide(L)'
;MKYNKAQLIDALGSFTHDPLGFVYFAFPWGEKGTPLENFDGPDEWQVKTFKKIGEELRKGKTLAKAIQIAVASGHGIGKSAFSSLLILFAIATHENTRGVVTANTDTQLKSKTWAELNKWYNLFIGKELFTYTATALFSADKQYEKTWRIDAIPWSESNPEAFAGLHNQGNRILIIFDEASAISDKIWEVTEGALTDKETEIIWCVFGNPTRNSGRFRECFRKHRNYWTTYQIDSRTVKISNKAKLQEWVDIHGEDSDFVKVRVRGLFPSASDTQFISASIVDEAQRRIYKPNDFSNLPTIIGVDPAWTGGDTLEIVMRQGYSMKCLATIEKNDDDMRMANLIAQFEDEYKADAVFIDQGYGTGIYSIGKSMGRRWRLVAFGGASPNNMYLNMRAYMWGEMKDWLKEGGSIPPNDQGLYDDLTSPEAIIDKNGRIQLESKKDMKERGLPSPNKGDALALTFAFRVNKKVNVGSRVHANTEYDPFKRDKG
;
A
#
# COMPACT_ATOMS: atom_id res chain seq x y z
N MET A 1 -23.53 29.32 34.51
CA MET A 1 -22.59 28.12 34.45
C MET A 1 -22.77 27.32 35.72
N LYS A 2 -22.83 25.99 35.61
CA LYS A 2 -23.02 25.05 36.72
C LYS A 2 -21.76 24.93 37.61
N TYR A 3 -20.60 25.35 37.12
CA TYR A 3 -19.27 25.29 37.77
C TYR A 3 -18.56 26.64 37.71
N ASN A 4 -17.84 27.01 38.78
CA ASN A 4 -16.83 28.04 38.67
C ASN A 4 -15.55 27.49 37.98
N LYS A 5 -14.61 28.39 37.61
CA LYS A 5 -13.41 28.01 36.83
C LYS A 5 -12.56 26.93 37.54
N ALA A 6 -12.35 27.04 38.84
CA ALA A 6 -11.56 26.06 39.61
C ALA A 6 -12.26 24.71 39.68
N GLN A 7 -13.55 24.72 39.99
CA GLN A 7 -14.35 23.48 40.01
C GLN A 7 -14.40 22.78 38.67
N LEU A 8 -14.43 23.55 37.58
CA LEU A 8 -14.41 22.97 36.22
C LEU A 8 -13.06 22.34 35.92
N ILE A 9 -11.94 22.99 36.29
CA ILE A 9 -10.59 22.42 36.11
C ILE A 9 -10.45 21.12 36.88
N ASP A 10 -10.86 21.09 38.17
CA ASP A 10 -10.81 19.88 38.98
C ASP A 10 -11.66 18.75 38.39
N ALA A 11 -12.88 19.08 37.93
CA ALA A 11 -13.77 18.10 37.30
C ALA A 11 -13.18 17.53 36.01
N LEU A 12 -12.60 18.37 35.13
CA LEU A 12 -11.92 17.93 33.90
C LEU A 12 -10.70 17.07 34.21
N GLY A 13 -9.88 17.47 35.18
CA GLY A 13 -8.71 16.72 35.65
C GLY A 13 -9.04 15.33 36.16
N SER A 14 -10.23 15.15 36.79
CA SER A 14 -10.64 13.82 37.25
C SER A 14 -10.80 12.76 36.14
N PHE A 15 -10.97 13.20 34.89
CA PHE A 15 -11.06 12.32 33.72
C PHE A 15 -9.71 12.02 33.04
N THR A 16 -8.57 12.32 33.65
CA THR A 16 -7.23 12.15 33.03
C THR A 16 -7.05 10.76 32.39
N HIS A 17 -7.59 9.71 32.98
CA HIS A 17 -7.51 8.33 32.45
C HIS A 17 -8.90 7.75 32.08
N ASP A 18 -9.90 8.60 31.90
CA ASP A 18 -11.24 8.20 31.48
C ASP A 18 -11.76 9.05 30.31
N PRO A 19 -11.28 8.81 29.10
CA PRO A 19 -11.71 9.57 27.94
C PRO A 19 -13.19 9.44 27.62
N LEU A 20 -13.81 8.29 27.91
CA LEU A 20 -15.24 8.12 27.69
C LEU A 20 -16.09 8.92 28.67
N GLY A 21 -15.74 8.88 29.96
CA GLY A 21 -16.38 9.71 30.98
C GLY A 21 -16.25 11.21 30.67
N PHE A 22 -15.05 11.66 30.22
CA PHE A 22 -14.85 13.01 29.76
C PHE A 22 -15.82 13.38 28.63
N VAL A 23 -15.95 12.53 27.60
CA VAL A 23 -16.81 12.82 26.44
C VAL A 23 -18.27 12.97 26.86
N TYR A 24 -18.77 12.15 27.78
CA TYR A 24 -20.13 12.29 28.29
C TYR A 24 -20.30 13.53 29.18
N PHE A 25 -19.31 13.89 29.98
CA PHE A 25 -19.35 15.04 30.85
C PHE A 25 -19.23 16.38 30.13
N ALA A 26 -18.35 16.44 29.14
CA ALA A 26 -17.87 17.70 28.58
C ALA A 26 -18.75 18.27 27.44
N PHE A 27 -19.72 17.51 26.95
CA PHE A 27 -20.56 17.89 25.80
C PHE A 27 -22.05 17.76 26.11
N PRO A 28 -22.91 18.59 25.48
CA PRO A 28 -24.35 18.68 25.79
C PRO A 28 -25.16 17.59 25.04
N TRP A 29 -24.88 16.31 25.30
CA TRP A 29 -25.60 15.19 24.70
C TRP A 29 -27.07 15.19 25.11
N GLY A 30 -28.00 15.09 24.13
CA GLY A 30 -29.44 15.06 24.36
C GLY A 30 -30.05 16.37 24.86
N GLU A 31 -29.27 17.45 24.94
CA GLU A 31 -29.75 18.75 25.43
C GLU A 31 -30.49 19.50 24.32
N LYS A 32 -31.77 19.84 24.61
CA LYS A 32 -32.64 20.56 23.67
C LYS A 32 -32.05 21.90 23.23
N GLY A 33 -32.16 22.20 21.94
CA GLY A 33 -31.64 23.44 21.36
C GLY A 33 -30.14 23.42 21.07
N THR A 34 -29.47 22.29 21.27
CA THR A 34 -28.08 22.08 20.86
C THR A 34 -27.98 21.19 19.62
N PRO A 35 -26.86 21.24 18.87
CA PRO A 35 -26.62 20.31 17.76
C PRO A 35 -26.61 18.83 18.15
N LEU A 36 -26.51 18.52 19.44
CA LEU A 36 -26.49 17.15 19.98
C LEU A 36 -27.83 16.72 20.60
N GLU A 37 -28.91 17.45 20.38
CA GLU A 37 -30.25 17.15 20.91
C GLU A 37 -30.72 15.74 20.62
N ASN A 38 -30.42 15.23 19.43
CA ASN A 38 -30.85 13.90 18.97
C ASN A 38 -29.79 12.81 19.17
N PHE A 39 -28.73 13.10 19.92
CA PHE A 39 -27.64 12.16 20.17
C PHE A 39 -27.48 11.93 21.67
N ASP A 40 -27.47 10.66 22.08
CA ASP A 40 -27.29 10.21 23.47
C ASP A 40 -25.81 9.96 23.84
N GLY A 41 -24.90 10.16 22.89
CA GLY A 41 -23.47 9.95 23.06
C GLY A 41 -22.74 9.61 21.76
N PRO A 42 -21.44 9.25 21.86
CA PRO A 42 -20.65 8.82 20.73
C PRO A 42 -21.16 7.49 20.15
N ASP A 43 -20.81 7.20 18.90
CA ASP A 43 -21.15 5.94 18.25
C ASP A 43 -20.43 4.74 18.89
N GLU A 44 -20.95 3.54 18.72
CA GLU A 44 -20.46 2.32 19.38
C GLU A 44 -18.96 2.08 19.16
N TRP A 45 -18.46 2.26 17.94
CA TRP A 45 -17.04 2.10 17.65
C TRP A 45 -16.17 3.14 18.36
N GLN A 46 -16.67 4.37 18.51
CA GLN A 46 -16.02 5.44 19.26
C GLN A 46 -15.97 5.10 20.75
N VAL A 47 -17.09 4.64 21.30
CA VAL A 47 -17.18 4.16 22.70
C VAL A 47 -16.14 3.06 22.97
N LYS A 48 -16.07 2.04 22.09
CA LYS A 48 -15.07 0.95 22.20
C LYS A 48 -13.64 1.49 22.18
N THR A 49 -13.38 2.46 21.30
CA THR A 49 -12.03 3.05 21.15
C THR A 49 -11.67 3.90 22.37
N PHE A 50 -12.57 4.74 22.88
CA PHE A 50 -12.34 5.51 24.11
C PHE A 50 -12.13 4.61 25.33
N LYS A 51 -12.92 3.55 25.49
CA LYS A 51 -12.72 2.55 26.56
C LYS A 51 -11.32 1.94 26.48
N LYS A 52 -10.89 1.56 25.27
CA LYS A 52 -9.55 0.97 25.06
C LYS A 52 -8.43 1.94 25.42
N ILE A 53 -8.53 3.21 25.02
CA ILE A 53 -7.57 4.24 25.42
C ILE A 53 -7.51 4.39 26.94
N GLY A 54 -8.67 4.48 27.61
CA GLY A 54 -8.75 4.58 29.05
C GLY A 54 -8.16 3.36 29.78
N GLU A 55 -8.39 2.15 29.29
CA GLU A 55 -7.77 0.93 29.81
C GLU A 55 -6.24 0.98 29.75
N GLU A 56 -5.69 1.42 28.62
CA GLU A 56 -4.23 1.54 28.47
C GLU A 56 -3.64 2.66 29.34
N LEU A 57 -4.30 3.83 29.42
CA LEU A 57 -3.85 4.94 30.28
C LEU A 57 -3.81 4.53 31.77
N ARG A 58 -4.79 3.75 32.25
CA ARG A 58 -4.81 3.26 33.64
C ARG A 58 -3.70 2.29 34.01
N LYS A 59 -2.99 1.71 33.03
CA LYS A 59 -1.82 0.85 33.29
C LYS A 59 -0.61 1.65 33.85
N GLY A 60 -0.64 2.98 33.71
CA GLY A 60 0.36 3.89 34.27
C GLY A 60 1.60 4.06 33.41
N LYS A 61 2.34 5.14 33.66
CA LYS A 61 3.46 5.62 32.84
C LYS A 61 4.67 4.66 32.83
N THR A 62 4.88 3.90 33.89
CA THR A 62 6.01 2.94 34.05
C THR A 62 5.88 1.69 33.18
N LEU A 63 4.66 1.33 32.79
CA LEU A 63 4.37 0.20 31.91
C LEU A 63 3.95 0.66 30.50
N ALA A 64 3.93 1.96 30.27
CA ALA A 64 3.35 2.55 29.08
C ALA A 64 4.19 2.25 27.82
N LYS A 65 3.72 1.28 27.08
CA LYS A 65 3.91 1.28 25.64
C LYS A 65 3.04 2.40 25.07
N ALA A 66 3.49 3.06 24.00
CA ALA A 66 2.64 3.98 23.27
C ALA A 66 1.27 3.34 22.93
N ILE A 67 0.20 4.05 23.19
CA ILE A 67 -1.16 3.60 22.86
C ILE A 67 -1.34 3.86 21.37
N GLN A 68 -1.21 2.80 20.56
CA GLN A 68 -1.25 2.88 19.10
C GLN A 68 -2.57 2.28 18.60
N ILE A 69 -3.40 3.10 17.94
CA ILE A 69 -4.72 2.71 17.43
C ILE A 69 -4.82 3.02 15.94
N ALA A 70 -5.17 2.02 15.14
CA ALA A 70 -5.40 2.18 13.71
C ALA A 70 -6.86 1.82 13.36
N VAL A 71 -7.55 2.74 12.72
CA VAL A 71 -8.95 2.58 12.29
C VAL A 71 -9.04 2.67 10.77
N ALA A 72 -9.25 1.53 10.13
CA ALA A 72 -9.65 1.45 8.73
C ALA A 72 -11.17 1.45 8.65
N SER A 73 -11.75 2.28 7.78
CA SER A 73 -13.21 2.39 7.74
C SER A 73 -13.74 2.75 6.36
N GLY A 74 -15.02 2.50 6.14
CA GLY A 74 -15.75 3.14 5.05
C GLY A 74 -15.95 4.65 5.29
N HIS A 75 -16.72 5.27 4.41
CA HIS A 75 -17.02 6.70 4.49
C HIS A 75 -18.11 7.01 5.53
N GLY A 76 -18.07 8.22 6.10
CA GLY A 76 -19.16 8.78 6.90
C GLY A 76 -19.34 8.16 8.28
N ILE A 77 -18.29 7.62 8.92
CA ILE A 77 -18.36 6.99 10.23
C ILE A 77 -18.11 7.95 11.41
N GLY A 78 -17.83 9.25 11.16
CA GLY A 78 -17.53 10.21 12.22
C GLY A 78 -16.08 10.21 12.72
N LYS A 79 -15.09 9.88 11.87
CA LYS A 79 -13.64 9.94 12.20
C LYS A 79 -13.22 11.29 12.73
N SER A 80 -13.58 12.37 12.02
CA SER A 80 -13.17 13.73 12.39
C SER A 80 -13.81 14.19 13.71
N ALA A 81 -15.07 13.76 14.00
CA ALA A 81 -15.71 13.98 15.29
C ALA A 81 -14.95 13.27 16.42
N PHE A 82 -14.62 11.97 16.24
CA PHE A 82 -13.79 11.24 17.19
C PHE A 82 -12.44 11.90 17.44
N SER A 83 -11.74 12.32 16.38
CA SER A 83 -10.47 13.03 16.48
C SER A 83 -10.61 14.34 17.28
N SER A 84 -11.69 15.08 17.06
CA SER A 84 -11.99 16.31 17.79
C SER A 84 -12.23 16.07 19.27
N LEU A 85 -13.03 15.05 19.61
CA LEU A 85 -13.28 14.65 20.99
C LEU A 85 -12.00 14.19 21.70
N LEU A 86 -11.16 13.43 21.00
CA LEU A 86 -9.87 12.96 21.53
C LEU A 86 -8.87 14.10 21.75
N ILE A 87 -8.81 15.08 20.83
CA ILE A 87 -8.01 16.29 20.98
C ILE A 87 -8.42 17.06 22.24
N LEU A 88 -9.71 17.31 22.39
CA LEU A 88 -10.25 18.05 23.53
C LEU A 88 -10.05 17.28 24.85
N PHE A 89 -10.23 15.99 24.85
CA PHE A 89 -9.86 15.12 25.99
C PHE A 89 -8.38 15.27 26.35
N ALA A 90 -7.49 15.09 25.38
CA ALA A 90 -6.06 15.04 25.67
C ALA A 90 -5.56 16.36 26.26
N ILE A 91 -5.98 17.49 25.70
CA ILE A 91 -5.52 18.81 26.14
C ILE A 91 -6.20 19.26 27.46
N ALA A 92 -7.47 18.91 27.66
CA ALA A 92 -8.24 19.40 28.81
C ALA A 92 -8.06 18.59 30.10
N THR A 93 -7.56 17.36 30.00
CA THR A 93 -7.46 16.44 31.14
C THR A 93 -6.03 16.20 31.64
N HIS A 94 -5.04 16.72 30.93
CA HIS A 94 -3.64 16.59 31.35
C HIS A 94 -2.87 17.87 31.02
N GLU A 95 -2.30 18.48 32.05
CA GLU A 95 -1.48 19.71 31.91
C GLU A 95 -0.27 19.46 31.02
N ASN A 96 0.18 20.53 30.35
CA ASN A 96 1.34 20.48 29.47
C ASN A 96 1.26 19.40 28.38
N THR A 97 0.05 19.00 27.97
CA THR A 97 -0.13 18.13 26.81
C THR A 97 0.41 18.79 25.56
N ARG A 98 1.22 18.06 24.79
CA ARG A 98 1.64 18.45 23.43
C ARG A 98 1.08 17.48 22.42
N GLY A 99 0.84 17.97 21.21
CA GLY A 99 0.35 17.07 20.17
C GLY A 99 0.46 17.64 18.78
N VAL A 100 0.29 16.76 17.82
CA VAL A 100 0.25 17.06 16.41
C VAL A 100 -0.89 16.33 15.73
N VAL A 101 -1.59 17.05 14.87
CA VAL A 101 -2.62 16.50 13.99
C VAL A 101 -2.21 16.76 12.56
N THR A 102 -2.20 15.73 11.74
CA THR A 102 -1.86 15.85 10.32
C THR A 102 -2.87 15.12 9.43
N ALA A 103 -2.93 15.52 8.17
CA ALA A 103 -3.74 14.90 7.13
C ALA A 103 -3.00 14.95 5.79
N ASN A 104 -3.54 14.29 4.77
CA ASN A 104 -2.90 14.15 3.45
C ASN A 104 -2.53 15.50 2.80
N THR A 105 -3.36 16.53 2.98
CA THR A 105 -3.11 17.87 2.43
C THR A 105 -3.44 18.95 3.45
N ASP A 106 -2.78 20.12 3.34
CA ASP A 106 -3.09 21.31 4.16
C ASP A 106 -4.57 21.71 4.05
N THR A 107 -5.13 21.65 2.85
CA THR A 107 -6.57 21.93 2.62
C THR A 107 -7.47 20.96 3.37
N GLN A 108 -7.18 19.65 3.33
CA GLN A 108 -7.98 18.65 4.05
C GLN A 108 -7.85 18.83 5.56
N LEU A 109 -6.63 19.06 6.05
CA LEU A 109 -6.38 19.29 7.46
C LEU A 109 -7.20 20.48 7.97
N LYS A 110 -7.11 21.64 7.31
CA LYS A 110 -7.78 22.87 7.72
C LYS A 110 -9.29 22.84 7.49
N SER A 111 -9.74 22.42 6.32
CA SER A 111 -11.15 22.51 5.93
C SER A 111 -12.04 21.38 6.45
N LYS A 112 -11.47 20.22 6.82
CA LYS A 112 -12.21 19.07 7.33
C LYS A 112 -11.91 18.82 8.80
N THR A 113 -10.72 18.32 9.11
CA THR A 113 -10.38 17.85 10.46
C THR A 113 -10.37 19.00 11.46
N TRP A 114 -9.70 20.10 11.12
CA TRP A 114 -9.60 21.26 12.02
C TRP A 114 -10.90 22.07 12.09
N ALA A 115 -11.63 22.17 10.98
CA ALA A 115 -12.97 22.79 10.98
C ALA A 115 -13.98 21.99 11.81
N GLU A 116 -13.89 20.66 11.82
CA GLU A 116 -14.71 19.80 12.69
C GLU A 116 -14.35 20.02 14.17
N LEU A 117 -13.05 20.15 14.49
CA LEU A 117 -12.61 20.47 15.85
C LEU A 117 -13.23 21.80 16.33
N ASN A 118 -13.35 22.81 15.47
CA ASN A 118 -13.97 24.08 15.84
C ASN A 118 -15.44 23.91 16.27
N LYS A 119 -16.20 23.04 15.60
CA LYS A 119 -17.60 22.77 16.00
C LYS A 119 -17.66 22.15 17.39
N TRP A 120 -16.83 21.12 17.65
CA TRP A 120 -16.79 20.45 18.94
C TRP A 120 -16.21 21.36 20.04
N TYR A 121 -15.23 22.20 19.72
CA TYR A 121 -14.69 23.22 20.64
C TYR A 121 -15.79 24.19 21.10
N ASN A 122 -16.67 24.63 20.20
CA ASN A 122 -17.78 25.52 20.59
C ASN A 122 -18.82 24.87 21.47
N LEU A 123 -18.95 23.55 21.45
CA LEU A 123 -19.85 22.78 22.32
C LEU A 123 -19.18 22.36 23.63
N PHE A 124 -17.86 22.46 23.72
CA PHE A 124 -17.08 22.03 24.87
C PHE A 124 -17.30 22.92 26.10
N ILE A 125 -17.66 22.35 27.23
CA ILE A 125 -17.93 23.09 28.47
C ILE A 125 -16.71 23.89 28.97
N GLY A 126 -15.48 23.41 28.69
CA GLY A 126 -14.21 24.01 29.11
C GLY A 126 -13.55 24.92 28.06
N LYS A 127 -14.27 25.37 27.03
CA LYS A 127 -13.69 26.13 25.92
C LYS A 127 -12.95 27.39 26.35
N GLU A 128 -13.39 28.07 27.41
CA GLU A 128 -12.75 29.26 27.95
C GLU A 128 -11.32 29.03 28.51
N LEU A 129 -10.95 27.78 28.73
CA LEU A 129 -9.63 27.38 29.23
C LEU A 129 -8.58 27.31 28.13
N PHE A 130 -9.01 27.33 26.86
CA PHE A 130 -8.16 27.15 25.70
C PHE A 130 -8.46 28.16 24.61
N THR A 131 -7.45 28.42 23.77
CA THR A 131 -7.58 29.31 22.61
C THR A 131 -7.48 28.44 21.34
N TYR A 132 -8.51 28.52 20.49
CA TYR A 132 -8.53 27.89 19.17
C TYR A 132 -8.10 28.87 18.09
N THR A 133 -7.19 28.47 17.23
CA THR A 133 -6.76 29.20 16.02
C THR A 133 -6.84 28.34 14.78
N ALA A 134 -6.54 28.88 13.61
CA ALA A 134 -6.53 28.13 12.34
C ALA A 134 -5.49 27.00 12.31
N THR A 135 -4.48 27.01 13.18
CA THR A 135 -3.36 26.06 13.15
C THR A 135 -3.01 25.43 14.51
N ALA A 136 -3.63 25.87 15.60
CA ALA A 136 -3.34 25.35 16.92
C ALA A 136 -4.51 25.51 17.89
N LEU A 137 -4.56 24.59 18.86
CA LEU A 137 -5.37 24.68 20.08
C LEU A 137 -4.40 24.67 21.26
N PHE A 138 -4.44 25.72 22.13
CA PHE A 138 -3.48 25.87 23.21
C PHE A 138 -4.09 26.49 24.46
N SER A 139 -3.39 26.41 25.59
CA SER A 139 -3.84 27.03 26.85
C SER A 139 -4.12 28.53 26.71
N ALA A 140 -5.25 28.96 27.24
CA ALA A 140 -5.57 30.42 27.32
C ALA A 140 -4.65 31.17 28.29
N ASP A 141 -3.96 30.49 29.19
CA ASP A 141 -2.94 31.09 30.03
C ASP A 141 -1.63 31.26 29.23
N LYS A 142 -1.23 32.54 29.09
CA LYS A 142 -0.05 32.93 28.31
C LYS A 142 1.26 32.25 28.78
N GLN A 143 1.34 31.88 30.06
CA GLN A 143 2.51 31.21 30.61
C GLN A 143 2.70 29.82 29.97
N TYR A 144 1.61 29.14 29.63
CA TYR A 144 1.59 27.77 29.10
C TYR A 144 1.31 27.66 27.60
N GLU A 145 1.09 28.77 26.90
CA GLU A 145 0.74 28.83 25.47
C GLU A 145 1.69 28.00 24.59
N LYS A 146 2.99 28.00 24.90
CA LYS A 146 4.01 27.31 24.12
C LYS A 146 4.24 25.84 24.51
N THR A 147 3.90 25.48 25.74
CA THR A 147 4.17 24.14 26.30
C THR A 147 2.92 23.25 26.36
N TRP A 148 1.74 23.83 26.37
CA TRP A 148 0.47 23.14 26.47
C TRP A 148 -0.38 23.42 25.23
N ARG A 149 -0.14 22.63 24.17
CA ARG A 149 -0.71 22.87 22.86
C ARG A 149 -0.77 21.66 21.94
N ILE A 150 -1.70 21.69 21.01
CA ILE A 150 -1.84 20.73 19.90
C ILE A 150 -1.85 21.53 18.59
N ASP A 151 -0.95 21.17 17.68
CA ASP A 151 -0.74 21.86 16.42
C ASP A 151 -1.29 21.06 15.23
N ALA A 152 -1.93 21.76 14.28
CA ALA A 152 -2.32 21.23 12.98
C ALA A 152 -1.17 21.46 12.00
N ILE A 153 -0.41 20.42 11.70
CA ILE A 153 0.78 20.49 10.85
C ILE A 153 0.56 19.63 9.60
N PRO A 154 0.48 20.23 8.39
CA PRO A 154 0.47 19.42 7.18
C PRO A 154 1.82 18.71 7.03
N TRP A 155 1.79 17.44 6.64
CA TRP A 155 3.02 16.71 6.40
C TRP A 155 3.65 17.08 5.05
N SER A 156 4.98 16.95 4.96
CA SER A 156 5.74 17.16 3.73
C SER A 156 6.97 16.24 3.74
N GLU A 157 7.20 15.53 2.65
CA GLU A 157 8.42 14.72 2.48
C GLU A 157 9.70 15.55 2.43
N SER A 158 9.59 16.80 2.00
CA SER A 158 10.71 17.73 1.98
C SER A 158 11.05 18.33 3.35
N ASN A 159 10.12 18.27 4.32
CA ASN A 159 10.34 18.72 5.70
C ASN A 159 9.71 17.76 6.73
N PRO A 160 10.22 16.53 6.85
CA PRO A 160 9.74 15.57 7.84
C PRO A 160 10.08 15.96 9.28
N GLU A 161 11.07 16.83 9.47
CA GLU A 161 11.57 17.31 10.76
C GLU A 161 10.49 17.98 11.62
N ALA A 162 9.41 18.49 11.01
CA ALA A 162 8.27 19.04 11.74
C ALA A 162 7.63 18.05 12.74
N PHE A 163 7.86 16.75 12.55
CA PHE A 163 7.40 15.66 13.42
C PHE A 163 8.51 15.11 14.34
N ALA A 164 9.80 15.37 14.03
CA ALA A 164 10.95 14.85 14.78
C ALA A 164 11.10 15.47 16.17
N GLY A 165 10.59 16.66 16.40
CA GLY A 165 10.74 17.40 17.66
C GLY A 165 9.61 17.20 18.67
N LEU A 166 8.76 16.19 18.50
CA LEU A 166 7.64 15.97 19.41
C LEU A 166 8.08 15.20 20.65
N HIS A 167 8.81 15.86 21.53
CA HIS A 167 9.22 15.35 22.84
C HIS A 167 8.45 16.07 23.95
N ASN A 168 8.02 15.32 24.97
CA ASN A 168 7.27 15.88 26.11
C ASN A 168 7.42 14.98 27.36
N GLN A 169 8.65 14.66 27.70
CA GLN A 169 8.97 13.72 28.78
C GLN A 169 8.19 14.02 30.07
N GLY A 170 7.61 12.97 30.64
CA GLY A 170 6.84 13.06 31.87
C GLY A 170 5.39 13.55 31.72
N ASN A 171 4.99 14.03 30.55
CA ASN A 171 3.65 14.54 30.28
C ASN A 171 2.90 13.69 29.28
N ARG A 172 1.94 14.27 28.54
CA ARG A 172 1.16 13.58 27.49
C ARG A 172 1.55 14.07 26.10
N ILE A 173 1.63 13.13 25.15
CA ILE A 173 1.77 13.37 23.72
C ILE A 173 0.54 12.81 23.01
N LEU A 174 -0.09 13.63 22.14
CA LEU A 174 -1.14 13.20 21.24
C LEU A 174 -0.67 13.30 19.79
N ILE A 175 -0.80 12.22 19.04
CA ILE A 175 -0.50 12.17 17.60
C ILE A 175 -1.74 11.67 16.86
N ILE A 176 -2.22 12.41 15.88
CA ILE A 176 -3.35 12.02 15.05
C ILE A 176 -2.95 12.12 13.57
N PHE A 177 -3.06 11.02 12.86
CA PHE A 177 -2.97 10.95 11.41
C PHE A 177 -4.37 10.76 10.83
N ASP A 178 -4.90 11.78 10.17
CA ASP A 178 -6.12 11.67 9.38
C ASP A 178 -5.77 11.35 7.92
N GLU A 179 -6.60 10.55 7.24
CA GLU A 179 -6.32 9.99 5.91
C GLU A 179 -4.96 9.23 5.83
N ALA A 180 -4.67 8.44 6.86
CA ALA A 180 -3.38 7.81 7.11
C ALA A 180 -2.86 6.92 5.98
N SER A 181 -3.74 6.37 5.13
CA SER A 181 -3.37 5.57 3.96
C SER A 181 -2.59 6.34 2.89
N ALA A 182 -2.66 7.68 2.92
CA ALA A 182 -1.97 8.54 1.97
C ALA A 182 -0.68 9.17 2.53
N ILE A 183 -0.42 9.01 3.83
CA ILE A 183 0.76 9.58 4.49
C ILE A 183 2.00 8.75 4.16
N SER A 184 3.06 9.42 3.69
CA SER A 184 4.33 8.79 3.31
C SER A 184 4.96 8.02 4.48
N ASP A 185 5.54 6.86 4.21
CA ASP A 185 6.21 6.00 5.20
C ASP A 185 7.33 6.73 5.94
N LYS A 186 8.01 7.68 5.29
CA LYS A 186 9.04 8.52 5.92
C LYS A 186 8.49 9.35 7.10
N ILE A 187 7.25 9.86 7.01
CA ILE A 187 6.63 10.61 8.10
C ILE A 187 6.31 9.69 9.28
N TRP A 188 5.90 8.45 9.01
CA TRP A 188 5.70 7.45 10.05
C TRP A 188 6.99 7.14 10.80
N GLU A 189 8.10 6.92 10.08
CA GLU A 189 9.42 6.65 10.67
C GLU A 189 9.90 7.77 11.59
N VAL A 190 9.80 9.02 11.12
CA VAL A 190 10.19 10.19 11.93
C VAL A 190 9.30 10.31 13.17
N THR A 191 7.99 10.05 13.03
CA THR A 191 7.03 10.10 14.14
C THR A 191 7.31 9.02 15.19
N GLU A 192 7.82 7.84 14.78
CA GLU A 192 8.25 6.79 15.73
C GLU A 192 9.34 7.26 16.70
N GLY A 193 10.13 8.26 16.35
CA GLY A 193 11.08 8.90 17.23
C GLY A 193 10.43 9.47 18.51
N ALA A 194 9.21 9.99 18.41
CA ALA A 194 8.46 10.49 19.58
C ALA A 194 8.08 9.40 20.58
N LEU A 195 8.08 8.13 20.17
CA LEU A 195 7.73 7.00 21.03
C LEU A 195 8.85 6.62 22.03
N THR A 196 10.02 7.27 21.95
CA THR A 196 11.19 6.97 22.79
C THR A 196 11.20 7.72 24.13
N ASP A 197 10.28 8.65 24.35
CA ASP A 197 10.20 9.42 25.59
C ASP A 197 9.78 8.54 26.77
N LYS A 198 10.60 8.56 27.83
CA LYS A 198 10.34 7.81 29.06
C LYS A 198 9.23 8.47 29.89
N GLU A 199 8.48 7.64 30.62
CA GLU A 199 7.45 8.09 31.59
C GLU A 199 6.43 9.07 30.96
N THR A 200 6.12 8.87 29.67
CA THR A 200 5.28 9.75 28.88
C THR A 200 4.02 8.98 28.42
N GLU A 201 2.86 9.59 28.56
CA GLU A 201 1.62 9.06 28.01
C GLU A 201 1.54 9.39 26.51
N ILE A 202 1.79 8.41 25.65
CA ILE A 202 1.77 8.61 24.20
C ILE A 202 0.51 7.96 23.61
N ILE A 203 -0.33 8.78 22.99
CA ILE A 203 -1.54 8.35 22.30
C ILE A 203 -1.33 8.65 20.81
N TRP A 204 -1.21 7.61 19.99
CA TRP A 204 -1.07 7.72 18.55
C TRP A 204 -2.25 7.04 17.85
N CYS A 205 -3.14 7.82 17.27
CA CYS A 205 -4.30 7.35 16.54
C CYS A 205 -4.18 7.66 15.06
N VAL A 206 -4.43 6.67 14.21
CA VAL A 206 -4.39 6.81 12.77
C VAL A 206 -5.70 6.37 12.15
N PHE A 207 -6.27 7.22 11.30
CA PHE A 207 -7.58 7.02 10.68
C PHE A 207 -7.46 7.10 9.18
N GLY A 208 -8.14 6.21 8.45
CA GLY A 208 -8.17 6.28 6.99
C GLY A 208 -9.18 5.34 6.36
N ASN A 209 -9.57 5.69 5.14
CA ASN A 209 -10.13 4.70 4.25
C ASN A 209 -8.97 3.84 3.73
N PRO A 210 -9.07 2.52 3.73
CA PRO A 210 -7.99 1.62 3.34
C PRO A 210 -7.82 1.57 1.82
N THR A 211 -7.40 2.69 1.21
CA THR A 211 -7.33 2.86 -0.25
C THR A 211 -6.14 2.16 -0.89
N ARG A 212 -5.10 1.81 -0.11
CA ARG A 212 -3.88 1.17 -0.59
C ARG A 212 -3.66 -0.16 0.13
N ASN A 213 -3.23 -1.17 -0.62
CA ASN A 213 -2.88 -2.48 -0.06
C ASN A 213 -1.39 -2.58 0.33
N SER A 214 -0.71 -1.45 0.43
CA SER A 214 0.70 -1.29 0.81
C SER A 214 0.89 -0.07 1.72
N GLY A 215 2.10 0.15 2.23
CA GLY A 215 2.49 1.28 3.08
C GLY A 215 2.19 1.06 4.57
N ARG A 216 2.71 1.97 5.42
CA ARG A 216 2.69 1.83 6.89
C ARG A 216 1.29 1.69 7.48
N PHE A 217 0.28 2.36 6.93
CA PHE A 217 -1.10 2.19 7.40
C PHE A 217 -1.60 0.74 7.22
N ARG A 218 -1.30 0.12 6.07
CA ARG A 218 -1.61 -1.31 5.84
C ARG A 218 -0.84 -2.21 6.81
N GLU A 219 0.43 -1.91 7.06
CA GLU A 219 1.29 -2.68 7.95
C GLU A 219 0.78 -2.69 9.41
N CYS A 220 0.06 -1.66 9.87
CA CYS A 220 -0.60 -1.67 11.18
C CYS A 220 -1.58 -2.85 11.33
N PHE A 221 -2.17 -3.32 10.23
CA PHE A 221 -3.13 -4.44 10.19
C PHE A 221 -2.50 -5.79 9.87
N ARG A 222 -1.20 -5.83 9.50
CA ARG A 222 -0.45 -7.04 9.13
C ARG A 222 0.80 -7.22 9.99
N LYS A 223 1.95 -6.79 9.49
CA LYS A 223 3.29 -6.99 10.09
C LYS A 223 3.40 -6.38 11.50
N HIS A 224 2.82 -5.20 11.71
CA HIS A 224 2.90 -4.48 12.98
C HIS A 224 1.67 -4.65 13.87
N ARG A 225 0.75 -5.57 13.55
CA ARG A 225 -0.50 -5.77 14.30
C ARG A 225 -0.30 -6.02 15.80
N ASN A 226 0.81 -6.59 16.21
CA ASN A 226 1.10 -6.84 17.62
C ASN A 226 1.37 -5.57 18.44
N TYR A 227 1.65 -4.46 17.76
CA TYR A 227 1.88 -3.15 18.38
C TYR A 227 0.67 -2.23 18.31
N TRP A 228 -0.28 -2.52 17.40
CA TRP A 228 -1.45 -1.70 17.13
C TRP A 228 -2.75 -2.37 17.56
N THR A 229 -3.61 -1.61 18.24
CA THR A 229 -5.02 -1.96 18.36
C THR A 229 -5.73 -1.55 17.07
N THR A 230 -6.28 -2.52 16.33
CA THR A 230 -6.81 -2.27 14.99
C THR A 230 -8.32 -2.44 14.94
N TYR A 231 -9.01 -1.52 14.28
CA TYR A 231 -10.45 -1.60 14.01
C TYR A 231 -10.71 -1.48 12.51
N GLN A 232 -11.61 -2.31 12.01
CA GLN A 232 -12.17 -2.22 10.67
C GLN A 232 -13.67 -1.94 10.81
N ILE A 233 -14.13 -0.78 10.33
CA ILE A 233 -15.49 -0.29 10.59
C ILE A 233 -16.27 -0.25 9.28
N ASP A 234 -17.30 -1.09 9.21
CA ASP A 234 -18.29 -1.03 8.14
C ASP A 234 -19.22 0.17 8.37
N SER A 235 -19.32 1.07 7.40
CA SER A 235 -20.16 2.25 7.47
C SER A 235 -21.64 1.92 7.70
N ARG A 236 -22.10 0.74 7.31
CA ARG A 236 -23.49 0.30 7.50
C ARG A 236 -23.83 0.05 8.98
N THR A 237 -22.85 -0.20 9.84
CA THR A 237 -23.05 -0.43 11.27
C THR A 237 -23.12 0.86 12.09
N VAL A 238 -22.72 2.00 11.50
CA VAL A 238 -22.61 3.28 12.21
C VAL A 238 -23.93 4.07 12.14
N LYS A 239 -24.38 4.66 13.24
CA LYS A 239 -25.69 5.34 13.35
C LYS A 239 -25.85 6.51 12.36
N ILE A 240 -24.82 7.33 12.19
CA ILE A 240 -24.87 8.58 11.43
C ILE A 240 -24.74 8.42 9.91
N SER A 241 -24.42 7.23 9.40
CA SER A 241 -24.18 7.01 7.98
C SER A 241 -25.48 6.93 7.16
N ASN A 242 -25.44 7.39 5.92
CA ASN A 242 -26.57 7.28 4.98
C ASN A 242 -26.67 5.85 4.42
N LYS A 243 -27.49 5.02 5.09
CA LYS A 243 -27.66 3.59 4.73
C LYS A 243 -28.14 3.39 3.30
N ALA A 244 -29.08 4.22 2.84
CA ALA A 244 -29.63 4.13 1.47
C ALA A 244 -28.55 4.35 0.41
N LYS A 245 -27.68 5.35 0.62
CA LYS A 245 -26.57 5.62 -0.31
C LYS A 245 -25.50 4.52 -0.29
N LEU A 246 -25.22 3.96 0.88
CA LEU A 246 -24.30 2.83 0.99
C LEU A 246 -24.84 1.58 0.30
N GLN A 247 -26.14 1.31 0.40
CA GLN A 247 -26.77 0.20 -0.28
C GLN A 247 -26.76 0.40 -1.80
N GLU A 248 -27.06 1.60 -2.29
CA GLU A 248 -26.94 1.94 -3.72
C GLU A 248 -25.55 1.63 -4.29
N TRP A 249 -24.47 1.94 -3.52
CA TRP A 249 -23.11 1.60 -3.94
C TRP A 249 -22.87 0.09 -3.99
N VAL A 250 -23.43 -0.66 -3.04
CA VAL A 250 -23.34 -2.12 -3.04
C VAL A 250 -24.07 -2.70 -4.26
N ASP A 251 -25.25 -2.19 -4.58
CA ASP A 251 -26.08 -2.66 -5.71
C ASP A 251 -25.41 -2.38 -7.07
N ILE A 252 -24.74 -1.22 -7.19
CA ILE A 252 -24.07 -0.81 -8.44
C ILE A 252 -22.73 -1.57 -8.62
N HIS A 253 -21.93 -1.69 -7.56
CA HIS A 253 -20.54 -2.16 -7.67
C HIS A 253 -20.33 -3.61 -7.25
N GLY A 254 -21.31 -4.19 -6.53
CA GLY A 254 -21.20 -5.52 -5.92
C GLY A 254 -20.51 -5.51 -4.55
N GLU A 255 -20.99 -6.36 -3.63
CA GLU A 255 -20.52 -6.45 -2.22
C GLU A 255 -19.01 -6.68 -2.10
N ASP A 256 -18.43 -7.50 -2.98
CA ASP A 256 -17.00 -7.90 -2.92
C ASP A 256 -16.08 -7.07 -3.82
N SER A 257 -16.62 -6.03 -4.47
CA SER A 257 -15.78 -5.11 -5.25
C SER A 257 -14.83 -4.32 -4.34
N ASP A 258 -13.66 -3.94 -4.85
CA ASP A 258 -12.71 -3.12 -4.09
C ASP A 258 -13.30 -1.74 -3.76
N PHE A 259 -14.20 -1.22 -4.59
CA PHE A 259 -14.96 -0.01 -4.29
C PHE A 259 -15.78 -0.15 -2.99
N VAL A 260 -16.56 -1.22 -2.86
CA VAL A 260 -17.40 -1.47 -1.66
C VAL A 260 -16.55 -1.85 -0.46
N LYS A 261 -15.51 -2.69 -0.63
CA LYS A 261 -14.56 -3.00 0.44
C LYS A 261 -13.99 -1.75 1.09
N VAL A 262 -13.46 -0.83 0.29
CA VAL A 262 -12.79 0.38 0.78
C VAL A 262 -13.78 1.41 1.32
N ARG A 263 -14.86 1.70 0.57
CA ARG A 263 -15.73 2.85 0.84
C ARG A 263 -16.90 2.55 1.75
N VAL A 264 -17.29 1.28 1.85
CA VAL A 264 -18.40 0.83 2.69
C VAL A 264 -17.91 0.00 3.86
N ARG A 265 -17.15 -1.06 3.60
CA ARG A 265 -16.79 -2.08 4.60
C ARG A 265 -15.54 -1.74 5.42
N GLY A 266 -14.74 -0.75 5.03
CA GLY A 266 -13.48 -0.43 5.70
C GLY A 266 -12.44 -1.54 5.58
N LEU A 267 -12.55 -2.37 4.55
CA LEU A 267 -11.61 -3.44 4.23
C LEU A 267 -10.59 -2.95 3.21
N PHE A 268 -9.37 -3.42 3.35
CA PHE A 268 -8.34 -3.16 2.34
C PHE A 268 -8.73 -3.82 1.02
N PRO A 269 -8.45 -3.16 -0.12
CA PRO A 269 -8.78 -3.72 -1.43
C PRO A 269 -7.98 -4.98 -1.67
N SER A 270 -8.49 -5.82 -2.55
CA SER A 270 -7.77 -7.01 -3.04
C SER A 270 -6.58 -6.60 -3.90
N ALA A 271 -6.73 -5.46 -4.60
CA ALA A 271 -5.66 -4.72 -5.25
C ALA A 271 -5.67 -3.27 -4.73
N SER A 272 -4.54 -2.54 -4.73
CA SER A 272 -4.62 -1.07 -4.74
C SER A 272 -5.27 -0.66 -6.07
N ASP A 273 -6.07 0.41 -6.09
CA ASP A 273 -6.64 0.95 -7.34
C ASP A 273 -5.55 1.26 -8.39
N THR A 274 -4.30 1.31 -7.96
CA THR A 274 -3.12 1.58 -8.76
C THR A 274 -2.26 0.34 -9.04
N GLN A 275 -2.42 -0.79 -8.31
CA GLN A 275 -1.63 -2.00 -8.57
C GLN A 275 -1.84 -2.51 -9.99
N PHE A 276 -0.74 -2.75 -10.70
CA PHE A 276 -0.81 -3.30 -12.05
C PHE A 276 -1.33 -4.75 -12.04
N ILE A 277 -0.80 -5.60 -11.15
CA ILE A 277 -1.26 -6.98 -10.91
C ILE A 277 -1.71 -7.09 -9.45
N SER A 278 -2.95 -7.51 -9.22
CA SER A 278 -3.48 -7.63 -7.87
C SER A 278 -2.89 -8.83 -7.12
N ALA A 279 -2.75 -8.67 -5.80
CA ALA A 279 -2.29 -9.75 -4.92
C ALA A 279 -3.13 -11.03 -5.07
N SER A 280 -4.44 -10.90 -5.28
CA SER A 280 -5.32 -12.07 -5.47
C SER A 280 -4.97 -12.90 -6.70
N ILE A 281 -4.58 -12.26 -7.82
CA ILE A 281 -4.14 -12.95 -9.04
C ILE A 281 -2.84 -13.72 -8.75
N VAL A 282 -1.91 -13.11 -8.03
CA VAL A 282 -0.62 -13.73 -7.68
C VAL A 282 -0.81 -14.87 -6.69
N ASP A 283 -1.67 -14.70 -5.67
CA ASP A 283 -2.02 -15.76 -4.71
C ASP A 283 -2.61 -17.00 -5.40
N GLU A 284 -3.51 -16.78 -6.38
CA GLU A 284 -4.07 -17.87 -7.16
C GLU A 284 -3.00 -18.56 -8.02
N ALA A 285 -2.10 -17.78 -8.65
CA ALA A 285 -1.02 -18.32 -9.46
C ALA A 285 -0.04 -19.18 -8.64
N GLN A 286 0.23 -18.81 -7.38
CA GLN A 286 1.05 -19.60 -6.45
C GLN A 286 0.40 -20.91 -6.01
N ARG A 287 -0.94 -21.00 -6.01
CA ARG A 287 -1.68 -22.23 -5.64
C ARG A 287 -1.76 -23.25 -6.77
N ARG A 288 -1.53 -22.82 -8.03
CA ARG A 288 -1.62 -23.70 -9.19
C ARG A 288 -0.37 -24.56 -9.31
N ILE A 289 -0.56 -25.86 -9.45
CA ILE A 289 0.52 -26.84 -9.60
C ILE A 289 0.28 -27.63 -10.89
N TYR A 290 1.25 -27.62 -11.78
CA TYR A 290 1.26 -28.40 -13.01
C TYR A 290 2.36 -29.46 -12.98
N LYS A 291 2.14 -30.54 -13.68
CA LYS A 291 3.16 -31.60 -13.86
C LYS A 291 4.20 -31.11 -14.87
N PRO A 292 5.46 -31.56 -14.77
CA PRO A 292 6.55 -31.11 -15.63
C PRO A 292 6.32 -31.21 -17.14
N ASN A 293 5.47 -32.16 -17.57
CA ASN A 293 5.22 -32.45 -18.99
C ASN A 293 3.88 -31.92 -19.54
N ASP A 294 3.06 -31.27 -18.71
CA ASP A 294 1.72 -30.80 -19.12
C ASP A 294 1.77 -29.85 -20.33
N PHE A 295 2.86 -29.11 -20.49
CA PHE A 295 3.05 -28.13 -21.56
C PHE A 295 4.19 -28.47 -22.51
N SER A 296 4.64 -29.76 -22.57
CA SER A 296 5.80 -30.17 -23.36
C SER A 296 5.65 -29.95 -24.88
N ASN A 297 4.42 -29.77 -25.36
CA ASN A 297 4.10 -29.43 -26.76
C ASN A 297 4.10 -27.93 -27.05
N LEU A 298 4.21 -27.07 -26.02
CA LEU A 298 4.26 -25.62 -26.15
C LEU A 298 5.68 -25.09 -26.17
N PRO A 299 5.94 -23.90 -26.75
CA PRO A 299 7.28 -23.34 -26.81
C PRO A 299 7.83 -23.03 -25.42
N THR A 300 9.14 -23.28 -25.27
CA THR A 300 9.94 -22.90 -24.11
C THR A 300 10.62 -21.58 -24.38
N ILE A 301 10.38 -20.58 -23.53
CA ILE A 301 10.87 -19.22 -23.73
C ILE A 301 11.66 -18.80 -22.48
N ILE A 302 12.87 -18.25 -22.69
CA ILE A 302 13.72 -17.73 -21.63
C ILE A 302 13.67 -16.20 -21.70
N GLY A 303 13.41 -15.54 -20.55
CA GLY A 303 13.51 -14.09 -20.36
C GLY A 303 14.69 -13.78 -19.46
N VAL A 304 15.45 -12.75 -19.80
CA VAL A 304 16.65 -12.31 -19.07
C VAL A 304 16.55 -10.81 -18.82
N ASP A 305 16.50 -10.41 -17.55
CA ASP A 305 16.64 -9.02 -17.10
C ASP A 305 18.06 -8.83 -16.55
N PRO A 306 19.01 -8.28 -17.34
CA PRO A 306 20.38 -8.08 -16.92
C PRO A 306 20.48 -6.92 -15.94
N ALA A 307 21.34 -7.05 -14.92
CA ALA A 307 21.75 -5.94 -14.07
C ALA A 307 23.27 -5.77 -14.13
N TRP A 308 23.73 -4.54 -13.94
CA TRP A 308 25.15 -4.22 -13.82
C TRP A 308 25.56 -4.11 -12.35
N THR A 309 26.67 -3.46 -12.06
CA THR A 309 27.12 -3.19 -10.68
C THR A 309 26.17 -2.26 -9.95
N GLY A 310 25.41 -2.78 -9.00
CA GLY A 310 24.43 -2.04 -8.20
C GLY A 310 23.68 -2.96 -7.23
N GLY A 311 22.56 -2.51 -6.69
CA GLY A 311 21.69 -3.30 -5.82
C GLY A 311 20.69 -4.17 -6.56
N ASP A 312 20.63 -4.10 -7.88
CA ASP A 312 19.72 -4.90 -8.70
C ASP A 312 20.37 -6.26 -9.06
N THR A 313 19.57 -7.32 -9.23
CA THR A 313 20.01 -8.66 -9.59
C THR A 313 19.77 -8.94 -11.08
N LEU A 314 20.66 -9.74 -11.72
CA LEU A 314 20.38 -10.33 -13.01
C LEU A 314 19.46 -11.54 -12.79
N GLU A 315 18.36 -11.57 -13.52
CA GLU A 315 17.36 -12.63 -13.41
C GLU A 315 17.19 -13.39 -14.72
N ILE A 316 17.17 -14.72 -14.62
CA ILE A 316 16.88 -15.62 -15.75
C ILE A 316 15.69 -16.47 -15.40
N VAL A 317 14.62 -16.35 -16.17
CA VAL A 317 13.40 -17.13 -16.00
C VAL A 317 13.02 -17.88 -17.27
N MET A 318 12.36 -19.01 -17.10
CA MET A 318 11.82 -19.82 -18.18
C MET A 318 10.30 -19.90 -18.05
N ARG A 319 9.59 -19.77 -19.16
CA ARG A 319 8.15 -20.03 -19.26
C ARG A 319 7.87 -21.09 -20.33
N GLN A 320 7.00 -22.03 -20.02
CA GLN A 320 6.46 -23.00 -20.97
C GLN A 320 4.96 -23.19 -20.70
N GLY A 321 4.12 -22.79 -21.64
CA GLY A 321 2.67 -22.79 -21.43
C GLY A 321 2.27 -21.96 -20.20
N TYR A 322 1.59 -22.60 -19.27
CA TYR A 322 1.17 -21.96 -18.00
C TYR A 322 2.13 -22.21 -16.84
N SER A 323 3.31 -22.76 -17.08
CA SER A 323 4.34 -22.98 -16.05
C SER A 323 5.51 -22.01 -16.20
N MET A 324 6.04 -21.54 -15.08
CA MET A 324 7.22 -20.69 -14.96
C MET A 324 8.23 -21.31 -13.99
N LYS A 325 9.50 -21.11 -14.28
CA LYS A 325 10.63 -21.51 -13.43
C LYS A 325 11.68 -20.40 -13.38
N CYS A 326 12.15 -20.02 -12.22
CA CYS A 326 13.34 -19.20 -12.06
C CYS A 326 14.56 -20.11 -12.26
N LEU A 327 15.44 -19.76 -13.21
CA LEU A 327 16.63 -20.53 -13.55
C LEU A 327 17.85 -20.03 -12.79
N ALA A 328 18.01 -18.72 -12.67
CA ALA A 328 19.10 -18.10 -11.91
C ALA A 328 18.74 -16.69 -11.44
N THR A 329 19.23 -16.36 -10.25
CA THR A 329 19.31 -15.01 -9.66
C THR A 329 20.78 -14.73 -9.36
N ILE A 330 21.38 -13.70 -9.96
CA ILE A 330 22.81 -13.40 -9.83
C ILE A 330 22.99 -11.97 -9.34
N GLU A 331 23.61 -11.85 -8.17
CA GLU A 331 24.01 -10.56 -7.62
C GLU A 331 25.33 -10.11 -8.26
N LYS A 332 25.46 -8.81 -8.52
CA LYS A 332 26.69 -8.15 -8.99
C LYS A 332 27.32 -8.83 -10.21
N ASN A 333 26.83 -8.51 -11.38
CA ASN A 333 27.42 -9.03 -12.63
C ASN A 333 28.29 -7.97 -13.31
N ASP A 334 29.57 -8.30 -13.52
CA ASP A 334 30.55 -7.54 -14.29
C ASP A 334 31.18 -8.36 -15.45
N ASP A 335 30.66 -9.56 -15.70
CA ASP A 335 31.20 -10.52 -16.70
C ASP A 335 30.10 -10.97 -17.68
N ASP A 336 29.95 -10.23 -18.76
CA ASP A 336 28.99 -10.54 -19.83
C ASP A 336 29.30 -11.89 -20.51
N MET A 337 30.58 -12.30 -20.57
CA MET A 337 30.99 -13.58 -21.16
C MET A 337 30.46 -14.74 -20.32
N ARG A 338 30.60 -14.67 -19.01
CA ARG A 338 30.08 -15.67 -18.08
C ARG A 338 28.56 -15.75 -18.19
N MET A 339 27.88 -14.60 -18.28
CA MET A 339 26.42 -14.57 -18.38
C MET A 339 25.92 -15.13 -19.70
N ALA A 340 26.58 -14.79 -20.83
CA ALA A 340 26.23 -15.35 -22.12
C ALA A 340 26.41 -16.88 -22.16
N ASN A 341 27.49 -17.41 -21.57
CA ASN A 341 27.70 -18.85 -21.46
C ASN A 341 26.60 -19.53 -20.62
N LEU A 342 26.22 -18.94 -19.49
CA LEU A 342 25.16 -19.46 -18.62
C LEU A 342 23.79 -19.49 -19.33
N ILE A 343 23.44 -18.41 -20.02
CA ILE A 343 22.21 -18.35 -20.81
C ILE A 343 22.23 -19.39 -21.94
N ALA A 344 23.38 -19.56 -22.62
CA ALA A 344 23.54 -20.59 -23.65
C ALA A 344 23.38 -22.00 -23.09
N GLN A 345 23.93 -22.26 -21.92
CA GLN A 345 23.74 -23.52 -21.20
C GLN A 345 22.27 -23.79 -20.93
N PHE A 346 21.52 -22.83 -20.39
CA PHE A 346 20.09 -22.99 -20.14
C PHE A 346 19.28 -23.11 -21.44
N GLU A 347 19.63 -22.36 -22.50
CA GLU A 347 18.99 -22.53 -23.81
C GLU A 347 19.11 -23.97 -24.32
N ASP A 348 20.30 -24.58 -24.19
CA ASP A 348 20.58 -25.95 -24.63
C ASP A 348 19.91 -27.01 -23.69
N GLU A 349 20.02 -26.84 -22.38
CA GLU A 349 19.45 -27.74 -21.37
C GLU A 349 17.93 -27.85 -21.51
N TYR A 350 17.25 -26.69 -21.57
CA TYR A 350 15.79 -26.65 -21.66
C TYR A 350 15.27 -26.65 -23.10
N LYS A 351 16.17 -26.72 -24.10
CA LYS A 351 15.84 -26.69 -25.54
C LYS A 351 14.94 -25.50 -25.87
N ALA A 352 15.32 -24.31 -25.39
CA ALA A 352 14.50 -23.13 -25.51
C ALA A 352 14.26 -22.74 -26.97
N ASP A 353 13.03 -22.40 -27.28
CA ASP A 353 12.61 -21.97 -28.60
C ASP A 353 12.96 -20.52 -28.87
N ALA A 354 13.04 -19.70 -27.82
CA ALA A 354 13.46 -18.30 -27.89
C ALA A 354 14.12 -17.85 -26.58
N VAL A 355 15.02 -16.87 -26.70
CA VAL A 355 15.63 -16.15 -25.58
C VAL A 355 15.47 -14.66 -25.85
N PHE A 356 14.84 -13.95 -24.89
CA PHE A 356 14.63 -12.51 -24.93
C PHE A 356 15.41 -11.84 -23.79
N ILE A 357 16.16 -10.80 -24.11
CA ILE A 357 17.08 -10.09 -23.21
C ILE A 357 16.70 -8.62 -23.19
N ASP A 358 16.55 -7.99 -22.02
CA ASP A 358 16.39 -6.54 -21.96
C ASP A 358 17.59 -5.82 -22.58
N GLN A 359 17.31 -4.84 -23.41
CA GLN A 359 18.31 -4.06 -24.11
C GLN A 359 19.13 -3.17 -23.17
N GLY A 360 18.58 -2.77 -22.01
CA GLY A 360 19.18 -1.77 -21.13
C GLY A 360 20.63 -2.10 -20.75
N TYR A 361 20.88 -3.30 -20.24
CA TYR A 361 22.21 -3.81 -19.89
C TYR A 361 22.58 -5.09 -20.64
N GLY A 362 21.75 -5.57 -21.56
CA GLY A 362 21.91 -6.86 -22.22
C GLY A 362 22.69 -6.82 -23.54
N THR A 363 23.15 -5.66 -24.01
CA THR A 363 23.80 -5.52 -25.33
C THR A 363 25.12 -6.28 -25.43
N GLY A 364 25.92 -6.30 -24.36
CA GLY A 364 27.20 -7.06 -24.31
C GLY A 364 26.94 -8.57 -24.35
N ILE A 365 26.03 -9.04 -23.47
CA ILE A 365 25.58 -10.45 -23.42
C ILE A 365 25.05 -10.91 -24.79
N TYR A 366 24.18 -10.10 -25.40
CA TYR A 366 23.65 -10.36 -26.75
C TYR A 366 24.74 -10.47 -27.81
N SER A 367 25.72 -9.55 -27.81
CA SER A 367 26.81 -9.54 -28.80
C SER A 367 27.66 -10.80 -28.70
N ILE A 368 27.94 -11.27 -27.48
CA ILE A 368 28.66 -12.52 -27.24
C ILE A 368 27.80 -13.70 -27.68
N GLY A 369 26.52 -13.75 -27.34
CA GLY A 369 25.62 -14.82 -27.82
C GLY A 369 25.55 -14.89 -29.34
N LYS A 370 25.52 -13.74 -30.03
CA LYS A 370 25.58 -13.67 -31.49
C LYS A 370 26.88 -14.26 -32.03
N SER A 371 28.03 -13.99 -31.41
CA SER A 371 29.32 -14.60 -31.81
C SER A 371 29.35 -16.10 -31.61
N MET A 372 28.59 -16.64 -30.64
CA MET A 372 28.37 -18.07 -30.42
C MET A 372 27.35 -18.69 -31.40
N GLY A 373 26.81 -17.91 -32.34
CA GLY A 373 25.78 -18.38 -33.29
C GLY A 373 24.36 -18.49 -32.69
N ARG A 374 24.12 -17.92 -31.51
CA ARG A 374 22.79 -17.90 -30.88
C ARG A 374 21.86 -16.90 -31.56
N ARG A 375 20.54 -17.20 -31.53
CA ARG A 375 19.50 -16.37 -32.16
C ARG A 375 18.66 -15.63 -31.10
N TRP A 376 19.34 -15.08 -30.10
CA TRP A 376 18.69 -14.29 -29.06
C TRP A 376 18.13 -12.98 -29.62
N ARG A 377 17.21 -12.35 -28.90
CA ARG A 377 16.63 -11.07 -29.31
C ARG A 377 16.68 -10.07 -28.17
N LEU A 378 17.14 -8.85 -28.47
CA LEU A 378 17.05 -7.72 -27.57
C LEU A 378 15.62 -7.15 -27.57
N VAL A 379 15.14 -6.74 -26.42
CA VAL A 379 13.84 -6.11 -26.20
C VAL A 379 14.04 -4.76 -25.51
N ALA A 380 13.66 -3.68 -26.18
CA ALA A 380 13.70 -2.34 -25.60
C ALA A 380 12.42 -2.10 -24.76
N PHE A 381 12.53 -1.95 -23.47
CA PHE A 381 11.38 -1.69 -22.58
C PHE A 381 10.65 -0.39 -22.92
N GLY A 382 11.40 0.66 -23.31
CA GLY A 382 10.84 1.93 -23.79
C GLY A 382 10.33 1.90 -25.23
N GLY A 383 10.47 0.77 -25.95
CA GLY A 383 10.03 0.64 -27.34
C GLY A 383 8.53 0.78 -27.52
N ALA A 384 8.08 0.95 -28.78
CA ALA A 384 6.67 1.05 -29.09
C ALA A 384 5.91 -0.23 -28.73
N SER A 385 4.74 -0.07 -28.10
CA SER A 385 3.83 -1.17 -27.80
C SER A 385 3.12 -1.65 -29.08
N PRO A 386 2.97 -2.96 -29.31
CA PRO A 386 2.14 -3.47 -30.40
C PRO A 386 0.64 -3.30 -30.13
N ASN A 387 0.24 -2.95 -28.90
CA ASN A 387 -1.14 -2.69 -28.50
C ASN A 387 -1.27 -1.25 -28.00
N ASN A 388 -2.13 -0.46 -28.64
CA ASN A 388 -2.34 0.96 -28.37
C ASN A 388 -2.87 1.26 -26.95
N MET A 389 -3.36 0.25 -26.24
CA MET A 389 -3.78 0.37 -24.84
C MET A 389 -2.60 0.64 -23.88
N TYR A 390 -1.39 0.22 -24.26
CA TYR A 390 -0.18 0.37 -23.46
C TYR A 390 0.77 1.43 -24.04
N LEU A 391 1.39 2.22 -23.14
CA LEU A 391 2.28 3.31 -23.55
C LEU A 391 3.55 2.81 -24.23
N ASN A 392 4.14 1.72 -23.73
CA ASN A 392 5.42 1.19 -24.18
C ASN A 392 5.45 -0.34 -24.11
N MET A 393 6.57 -0.92 -24.59
CA MET A 393 6.75 -2.37 -24.64
C MET A 393 6.76 -3.02 -23.26
N ARG A 394 7.33 -2.37 -22.22
CA ARG A 394 7.32 -2.91 -20.85
C ARG A 394 5.88 -3.05 -20.31
N ALA A 395 5.07 -2.00 -20.45
CA ALA A 395 3.68 -2.04 -20.00
C ALA A 395 2.85 -3.09 -20.76
N TYR A 396 3.11 -3.27 -22.07
CA TYR A 396 2.48 -4.31 -22.88
C TYR A 396 2.85 -5.72 -22.38
N MET A 397 4.13 -6.01 -22.20
CA MET A 397 4.58 -7.31 -21.72
C MET A 397 4.02 -7.66 -20.34
N TRP A 398 3.95 -6.67 -19.43
CA TRP A 398 3.31 -6.82 -18.12
C TRP A 398 1.80 -7.05 -18.22
N GLY A 399 1.14 -6.44 -19.20
CA GLY A 399 -0.28 -6.68 -19.49
C GLY A 399 -0.54 -8.11 -19.94
N GLU A 400 0.24 -8.60 -20.90
CA GLU A 400 0.16 -10.00 -21.38
C GLU A 400 0.46 -11.00 -20.24
N MET A 401 1.46 -10.70 -19.41
CA MET A 401 1.77 -11.50 -18.22
C MET A 401 0.62 -11.52 -17.20
N LYS A 402 -0.03 -10.38 -16.96
CA LYS A 402 -1.20 -10.27 -16.08
C LYS A 402 -2.35 -11.14 -16.58
N ASP A 403 -2.62 -11.12 -17.87
CA ASP A 403 -3.69 -11.91 -18.47
C ASP A 403 -3.33 -13.40 -18.43
N TRP A 404 -2.08 -13.78 -18.71
CA TRP A 404 -1.58 -15.13 -18.56
C TRP A 404 -1.74 -15.65 -17.11
N LEU A 405 -1.43 -14.83 -16.08
CA LEU A 405 -1.64 -15.18 -14.67
C LEU A 405 -3.13 -15.43 -14.36
N LYS A 406 -4.05 -14.64 -14.92
CA LYS A 406 -5.50 -14.83 -14.75
C LYS A 406 -5.99 -16.10 -15.40
N GLU A 407 -5.52 -16.40 -16.61
CA GLU A 407 -5.96 -17.51 -17.42
C GLU A 407 -5.49 -18.89 -16.95
N GLY A 408 -4.48 -18.94 -16.08
CA GLY A 408 -3.98 -20.20 -15.57
C GLY A 408 -2.48 -20.23 -15.25
N GLY A 409 -1.78 -19.14 -15.44
CA GLY A 409 -0.34 -19.05 -15.14
C GLY A 409 -0.03 -19.47 -13.72
N SER A 410 1.01 -20.31 -13.56
CA SER A 410 1.52 -20.82 -12.27
C SER A 410 2.93 -20.31 -12.03
N ILE A 411 3.16 -19.83 -10.82
CA ILE A 411 4.46 -19.37 -10.34
C ILE A 411 4.87 -20.12 -9.08
N PRO A 412 6.16 -20.16 -8.72
CA PRO A 412 6.63 -20.87 -7.53
C PRO A 412 5.91 -20.44 -6.25
N PRO A 413 5.41 -21.36 -5.43
CA PRO A 413 4.54 -21.06 -4.29
C PRO A 413 5.26 -20.32 -3.13
N ASN A 414 6.58 -20.42 -3.03
CA ASN A 414 7.35 -19.88 -1.92
C ASN A 414 8.35 -18.79 -2.36
N ASP A 415 8.24 -18.24 -3.57
CA ASP A 415 9.11 -17.15 -4.03
C ASP A 415 8.49 -15.79 -3.64
N GLN A 416 8.82 -15.34 -2.41
CA GLN A 416 8.35 -14.05 -1.91
C GLN A 416 8.90 -12.89 -2.74
N GLY A 417 10.13 -12.99 -3.25
CA GLY A 417 10.72 -11.96 -4.11
C GLY A 417 9.92 -11.77 -5.39
N LEU A 418 9.54 -12.85 -6.06
CA LEU A 418 8.68 -12.77 -7.25
C LEU A 418 7.27 -12.26 -6.90
N TYR A 419 6.72 -12.68 -5.77
CA TYR A 419 5.43 -12.16 -5.28
C TYR A 419 5.47 -10.64 -5.11
N ASP A 420 6.50 -10.13 -4.44
CA ASP A 420 6.68 -8.70 -4.20
C ASP A 420 6.91 -7.95 -5.53
N ASP A 421 7.71 -8.49 -6.44
CA ASP A 421 7.93 -7.93 -7.78
C ASP A 421 6.63 -7.79 -8.57
N LEU A 422 5.76 -8.79 -8.54
CA LEU A 422 4.51 -8.80 -9.31
C LEU A 422 3.44 -7.87 -8.70
N THR A 423 3.43 -7.70 -7.39
CA THR A 423 2.38 -6.95 -6.67
C THR A 423 2.75 -5.50 -6.37
N SER A 424 4.03 -5.12 -6.45
CA SER A 424 4.49 -3.79 -6.07
C SER A 424 4.30 -2.70 -7.14
N PRO A 425 4.49 -2.97 -8.47
CA PRO A 425 4.37 -1.92 -9.48
C PRO A 425 2.95 -1.41 -9.63
N GLU A 426 2.82 -0.09 -9.80
CA GLU A 426 1.54 0.58 -10.02
C GLU A 426 1.28 0.84 -11.51
N ALA A 427 -0.01 0.86 -11.87
CA ALA A 427 -0.47 1.30 -13.17
C ALA A 427 -0.69 2.82 -13.17
N ILE A 428 -0.13 3.49 -14.16
CA ILE A 428 -0.33 4.93 -14.38
C ILE A 428 -1.07 5.08 -15.71
N ILE A 429 -2.10 5.92 -15.76
CA ILE A 429 -2.81 6.23 -17.00
C ILE A 429 -2.29 7.56 -17.51
N ASP A 430 -1.78 7.58 -18.74
CA ASP A 430 -1.29 8.80 -19.39
C ASP A 430 -2.44 9.72 -19.85
N LYS A 431 -2.09 10.90 -20.35
CA LYS A 431 -3.07 11.90 -20.84
C LYS A 431 -3.96 11.40 -21.99
N ASN A 432 -3.54 10.34 -22.67
CA ASN A 432 -4.26 9.76 -23.81
C ASN A 432 -5.02 8.48 -23.42
N GLY A 433 -5.12 8.17 -22.13
CA GLY A 433 -5.78 6.98 -21.61
C GLY A 433 -4.98 5.68 -21.75
N ARG A 434 -3.68 5.74 -22.08
CA ARG A 434 -2.84 4.56 -22.21
C ARG A 434 -2.26 4.14 -20.86
N ILE A 435 -2.18 2.84 -20.64
CA ILE A 435 -1.64 2.24 -19.43
C ILE A 435 -0.11 2.25 -19.51
N GLN A 436 0.52 2.80 -18.50
CA GLN A 436 1.96 2.75 -18.25
C GLN A 436 2.22 2.01 -16.94
N LEU A 437 3.26 1.18 -16.92
CA LEU A 437 3.78 0.63 -15.66
C LEU A 437 4.65 1.68 -14.97
N GLU A 438 4.56 1.78 -13.65
CA GLU A 438 5.43 2.62 -12.83
C GLU A 438 6.90 2.43 -13.17
N SER A 439 7.66 3.51 -13.21
CA SER A 439 9.08 3.44 -13.52
C SER A 439 9.89 2.83 -12.36
N LYS A 440 11.02 2.17 -12.67
CA LYS A 440 11.95 1.66 -11.63
C LYS A 440 12.44 2.80 -10.71
N LYS A 441 12.52 4.04 -11.23
CA LYS A 441 12.91 5.22 -10.47
C LYS A 441 11.83 5.59 -9.43
N ASP A 442 10.57 5.67 -9.85
CA ASP A 442 9.46 6.03 -8.97
C ASP A 442 9.26 4.95 -7.88
N MET A 443 9.45 3.66 -8.22
CA MET A 443 9.45 2.58 -7.25
C MET A 443 10.56 2.76 -6.19
N LYS A 444 11.78 3.11 -6.61
CA LYS A 444 12.91 3.38 -5.69
C LYS A 444 12.63 4.60 -4.80
N GLU A 445 11.99 5.64 -5.31
CA GLU A 445 11.56 6.80 -4.53
C GLU A 445 10.51 6.43 -3.48
N ARG A 446 9.70 5.39 -3.72
CA ARG A 446 8.78 4.78 -2.73
C ARG A 446 9.46 3.79 -1.78
N GLY A 447 10.78 3.62 -1.86
CA GLY A 447 11.52 2.65 -1.04
C GLY A 447 11.38 1.19 -1.48
N LEU A 448 10.93 0.94 -2.70
CA LEU A 448 10.75 -0.40 -3.24
C LEU A 448 11.92 -0.79 -4.15
N PRO A 449 12.33 -2.08 -4.18
CA PRO A 449 13.33 -2.56 -5.12
C PRO A 449 12.79 -2.57 -6.56
N SER A 450 13.68 -2.69 -7.54
CA SER A 450 13.31 -2.95 -8.93
C SER A 450 12.68 -4.35 -9.06
N PRO A 451 11.61 -4.54 -9.85
CA PRO A 451 10.93 -5.82 -9.99
C PRO A 451 11.63 -6.72 -11.02
N ASN A 452 12.88 -7.11 -10.74
CA ASN A 452 13.76 -7.75 -11.72
C ASN A 452 13.28 -9.13 -12.17
N LYS A 453 12.80 -10.00 -11.25
CA LYS A 453 12.19 -11.29 -11.63
C LYS A 453 10.88 -11.10 -12.39
N GLY A 454 10.06 -10.11 -12.00
CA GLY A 454 8.86 -9.73 -12.71
C GLY A 454 9.14 -9.25 -14.12
N ASP A 455 10.17 -8.40 -14.31
CA ASP A 455 10.61 -7.92 -15.63
C ASP A 455 11.17 -9.08 -16.50
N ALA A 456 11.94 -10.00 -15.90
CA ALA A 456 12.45 -11.17 -16.61
C ALA A 456 11.32 -12.10 -17.08
N LEU A 457 10.28 -12.32 -16.24
CA LEU A 457 9.10 -13.07 -16.64
C LEU A 457 8.31 -12.35 -17.73
N ALA A 458 8.12 -11.03 -17.60
CA ALA A 458 7.41 -10.21 -18.60
C ALA A 458 8.09 -10.28 -19.98
N LEU A 459 9.41 -10.33 -20.05
CA LEU A 459 10.16 -10.50 -21.32
C LEU A 459 9.73 -11.73 -22.11
N THR A 460 9.29 -12.81 -21.44
CA THR A 460 8.82 -14.01 -22.14
C THR A 460 7.55 -13.80 -22.98
N PHE A 461 6.89 -12.64 -22.84
CA PHE A 461 5.71 -12.23 -23.59
C PHE A 461 6.00 -11.19 -24.68
N ALA A 462 7.27 -10.83 -24.89
CA ALA A 462 7.66 -9.78 -25.84
C ALA A 462 7.21 -10.06 -27.28
N PHE A 463 7.29 -11.32 -27.71
CA PHE A 463 6.92 -11.74 -29.06
C PHE A 463 6.25 -13.13 -29.05
N ARG A 464 5.41 -13.38 -30.05
CA ARG A 464 4.86 -14.70 -30.28
C ARG A 464 5.98 -15.67 -30.71
N VAL A 465 6.01 -16.84 -30.10
CA VAL A 465 7.00 -17.89 -30.38
C VAL A 465 6.27 -19.16 -30.77
N ASN A 466 6.70 -19.79 -31.85
CA ASN A 466 6.28 -21.13 -32.24
C ASN A 466 7.34 -22.14 -31.76
N LYS A 467 6.89 -23.33 -31.36
CA LYS A 467 7.80 -24.41 -31.01
C LYS A 467 8.67 -24.77 -32.20
N LYS A 468 9.98 -24.87 -32.00
CA LYS A 468 10.90 -25.39 -32.99
C LYS A 468 10.55 -26.87 -33.25
N VAL A 469 10.14 -27.22 -34.45
CA VAL A 469 9.99 -28.59 -34.89
C VAL A 469 11.39 -29.14 -35.03
N ASN A 470 11.77 -30.13 -34.21
CA ASN A 470 12.98 -30.92 -34.49
C ASN A 470 12.75 -31.65 -35.81
N VAL A 471 13.27 -31.09 -36.88
CA VAL A 471 13.36 -31.79 -38.17
C VAL A 471 14.50 -32.84 -38.02
N GLY A 472 14.27 -33.81 -37.14
CA GLY A 472 15.17 -34.91 -36.79
C GLY A 472 14.56 -36.25 -37.21
N SER A 473 13.92 -36.29 -38.32
CA SER A 473 13.82 -37.43 -39.20
C SER A 473 13.74 -36.88 -40.62
N ARG A 474 14.83 -36.95 -41.34
CA ARG A 474 14.74 -36.93 -42.79
C ARG A 474 13.72 -38.01 -43.14
N VAL A 475 12.50 -37.58 -43.42
CA VAL A 475 11.63 -38.37 -44.25
C VAL A 475 12.43 -38.50 -45.54
N HIS A 476 13.02 -39.63 -45.80
CA HIS A 476 13.54 -39.97 -47.13
C HIS A 476 12.31 -39.77 -48.03
N ALA A 477 12.29 -38.67 -48.77
CA ALA A 477 11.40 -38.56 -49.89
C ALA A 477 11.71 -39.77 -50.76
N ASN A 478 10.69 -40.59 -50.95
CA ASN A 478 10.83 -41.75 -51.83
C ASN A 478 11.14 -41.20 -53.22
N THR A 479 12.41 -41.32 -53.63
CA THR A 479 12.93 -40.77 -54.89
C THR A 479 12.51 -41.59 -56.13
N GLU A 480 11.52 -42.48 -55.96
CA GLU A 480 10.96 -43.28 -57.05
C GLU A 480 9.71 -42.71 -57.72
N TYR A 481 9.28 -41.48 -57.35
CA TYR A 481 8.21 -40.82 -58.10
C TYR A 481 8.83 -40.11 -59.31
N ASP A 482 8.84 -40.78 -60.47
CA ASP A 482 9.16 -40.21 -61.77
C ASP A 482 7.86 -39.83 -62.50
N PRO A 483 7.50 -38.53 -62.59
CA PRO A 483 6.29 -38.11 -63.25
C PRO A 483 6.26 -38.35 -64.78
N PHE A 484 7.36 -38.84 -65.34
CA PHE A 484 7.48 -39.16 -66.77
C PHE A 484 7.53 -40.66 -67.10
N LYS A 485 7.43 -41.56 -66.11
CA LYS A 485 7.30 -42.99 -66.37
C LYS A 485 5.90 -43.22 -66.97
N ARG A 486 5.84 -43.25 -68.31
CA ARG A 486 4.65 -43.77 -69.03
C ARG A 486 4.58 -45.28 -68.83
N ASP A 487 3.46 -45.74 -68.29
CA ASP A 487 3.09 -47.15 -68.32
C ASP A 487 3.02 -47.57 -69.77
N LYS A 488 3.88 -48.46 -70.18
CA LYS A 488 3.74 -49.20 -71.40
C LYS A 488 2.91 -50.45 -71.12
N GLY A 489 1.70 -50.42 -71.62
CA GLY A 489 0.91 -51.55 -72.11
C GLY A 489 0.22 -52.39 -71.08
#